data_4f4c6f6719b845eec2190312dbfad0be
#
_entry.id   4f4c6f6719b845eec2190312dbfad0be
#
_cell.length_a   1.000
_cell.length_b   1.000
_cell.length_c   1.000
_cell.angle_alpha   90.00
_cell.angle_beta   90.00
_cell.angle_gamma   90.00
#
_symmetry.space_group_name_H-M   'P 1'
#
loop_
_entity.id
_entity.type
_entity.pdbx_description
1 polymer ?
#
loop_
_entity_poly.entity_id
_entity_poly.type
_entity_poly.pdbx_seq_one_letter_code
_entity_poly.pdbx_strand_id
1 'polypeptide(L)'
;MVVAVKALACELPLRLGVPLSRFHVPDITTEVVARGIVAEISGTTVWRWLSEDAIRPWAHRSWIFPRDPDFEAKASRVLDLYARQWQGEALREDDFVVSADEKTSIQARGRCHATLTPAPGRDMRVEHEYERGGALAYMAAWDVHRAKVFGRCEETTGIGPFGRLVEQVMTTEPYASARRVFWVVDNGSSHRGQ
;
A
#
# COMPACT_ATOMS: atom_id res chain seq x y z
N MET A 1 19.03 -6.28 -33.18
CA MET A 1 17.77 -5.52 -32.95
C MET A 1 17.07 -5.93 -31.66
N VAL A 2 16.44 -7.13 -31.56
CA VAL A 2 15.70 -7.56 -30.33
C VAL A 2 16.56 -7.47 -29.08
N VAL A 3 17.80 -7.98 -29.11
CA VAL A 3 18.73 -7.94 -27.97
C VAL A 3 19.02 -6.50 -27.53
N ALA A 4 19.20 -5.57 -28.48
CA ALA A 4 19.45 -4.17 -28.15
C ALA A 4 18.25 -3.47 -27.49
N VAL A 5 17.02 -3.81 -27.92
CA VAL A 5 15.78 -3.32 -27.28
C VAL A 5 15.65 -3.87 -25.85
N LYS A 6 15.96 -5.14 -25.64
CA LYS A 6 15.95 -5.76 -24.31
C LYS A 6 17.04 -5.20 -23.41
N ALA A 7 18.24 -4.95 -23.95
CA ALA A 7 19.32 -4.29 -23.20
C ALA A 7 18.90 -2.89 -22.73
N LEU A 8 18.31 -2.09 -23.64
CA LEU A 8 17.77 -0.78 -23.28
C LEU A 8 16.70 -0.86 -22.16
N ALA A 9 15.82 -1.83 -22.22
CA ALA A 9 14.80 -2.02 -21.18
C ALA A 9 15.40 -2.33 -19.78
N CYS A 10 16.63 -2.83 -19.72
CA CYS A 10 17.36 -3.09 -18.47
C CYS A 10 18.14 -1.86 -17.95
N GLU A 11 18.31 -0.81 -18.78
CA GLU A 11 19.01 0.38 -18.37
C GLU A 11 18.18 1.23 -17.39
N LEU A 12 18.86 1.95 -16.49
CA LEU A 12 18.20 2.90 -15.60
C LEU A 12 18.08 4.25 -16.35
N PRO A 13 16.86 4.78 -16.57
CA PRO A 13 16.64 6.03 -17.29
C PRO A 13 17.47 7.19 -16.76
N LEU A 14 17.63 7.30 -15.43
CA LEU A 14 18.40 8.35 -14.79
C LEU A 14 19.87 8.37 -15.21
N ARG A 15 20.48 7.21 -15.50
CA ARG A 15 21.86 7.14 -16.01
C ARG A 15 22.00 7.69 -17.42
N LEU A 16 20.89 7.84 -18.11
CA LEU A 16 20.79 8.38 -19.47
C LEU A 16 20.31 9.82 -19.49
N GLY A 17 20.22 10.46 -18.31
CA GLY A 17 19.71 11.83 -18.18
C GLY A 17 18.20 11.97 -18.37
N VAL A 18 17.46 10.85 -18.42
CA VAL A 18 15.99 10.85 -18.54
C VAL A 18 15.41 10.87 -17.13
N PRO A 19 14.53 11.84 -16.77
CA PRO A 19 14.00 12.01 -15.42
C PRO A 19 12.86 11.01 -15.13
N LEU A 20 13.08 9.73 -15.37
CA LEU A 20 12.17 8.63 -15.10
C LEU A 20 12.83 7.62 -14.18
N SER A 21 12.04 6.96 -13.34
CA SER A 21 12.52 5.88 -12.47
C SER A 21 12.72 4.56 -13.22
N ARG A 22 11.96 4.37 -14.29
CA ARG A 22 12.02 3.20 -15.17
C ARG A 22 11.47 3.57 -16.56
N PHE A 23 11.83 2.78 -17.56
CA PHE A 23 11.22 2.86 -18.88
C PHE A 23 9.87 2.12 -18.93
N HIS A 24 8.89 2.74 -19.54
CA HIS A 24 7.66 2.08 -19.99
C HIS A 24 7.76 1.77 -21.49
N VAL A 25 6.86 0.93 -22.01
CA VAL A 25 6.89 0.54 -23.43
C VAL A 25 6.94 1.73 -24.39
N PRO A 26 6.14 2.82 -24.21
CA PRO A 26 6.25 4.01 -25.06
C PRO A 26 7.63 4.67 -25.01
N ASP A 27 8.23 4.75 -23.83
CA ASP A 27 9.58 5.37 -23.65
C ASP A 27 10.63 4.55 -24.37
N ILE A 28 10.60 3.20 -24.24
CA ILE A 28 11.49 2.28 -24.94
C ILE A 28 11.31 2.44 -26.45
N THR A 29 10.06 2.53 -26.93
CA THR A 29 9.75 2.70 -28.36
C THR A 29 10.39 4.00 -28.90
N THR A 30 10.27 5.09 -28.16
CA THR A 30 10.86 6.38 -28.53
C THR A 30 12.39 6.32 -28.51
N GLU A 31 12.97 5.74 -27.47
CA GLU A 31 14.40 5.71 -27.25
C GLU A 31 15.14 4.81 -28.26
N VAL A 32 14.57 3.66 -28.64
CA VAL A 32 15.19 2.78 -29.65
C VAL A 32 15.23 3.40 -31.04
N VAL A 33 14.24 4.24 -31.38
CA VAL A 33 14.25 5.04 -32.62
C VAL A 33 15.28 6.18 -32.52
N ALA A 34 15.28 6.91 -31.41
CA ALA A 34 16.22 8.00 -31.19
C ALA A 34 17.69 7.56 -31.24
N ARG A 35 17.99 6.36 -30.75
CA ARG A 35 19.34 5.76 -30.81
C ARG A 35 19.67 5.09 -32.16
N GLY A 36 18.77 5.12 -33.13
CA GLY A 36 18.97 4.50 -34.44
C GLY A 36 19.05 2.97 -34.39
N ILE A 37 18.58 2.32 -33.34
CA ILE A 37 18.54 0.86 -33.22
C ILE A 37 17.57 0.27 -34.26
N VAL A 38 16.47 0.98 -34.50
CA VAL A 38 15.47 0.71 -35.56
C VAL A 38 15.00 2.03 -36.16
N ALA A 39 14.57 2.00 -37.42
CA ALA A 39 13.96 3.17 -38.04
C ALA A 39 12.53 3.42 -37.51
N GLU A 40 11.78 2.34 -37.24
CA GLU A 40 10.42 2.38 -36.76
C GLU A 40 10.09 1.09 -36.01
N ILE A 41 9.29 1.18 -34.92
CA ILE A 41 8.82 0.02 -34.18
C ILE A 41 7.52 0.35 -33.46
N SER A 42 6.58 -0.60 -33.39
CA SER A 42 5.35 -0.44 -32.60
C SER A 42 5.54 -0.84 -31.15
N GLY A 43 4.81 -0.16 -30.25
CA GLY A 43 4.79 -0.52 -28.83
C GLY A 43 4.34 -1.97 -28.59
N THR A 44 3.42 -2.48 -29.39
CA THR A 44 2.96 -3.89 -29.33
C THR A 44 4.11 -4.87 -29.61
N THR A 45 4.98 -4.55 -30.57
CA THR A 45 6.16 -5.37 -30.89
C THR A 45 7.16 -5.36 -29.72
N VAL A 46 7.44 -4.18 -29.15
CA VAL A 46 8.29 -4.05 -27.95
C VAL A 46 7.71 -4.85 -26.78
N TRP A 47 6.42 -4.67 -26.51
CA TRP A 47 5.72 -5.39 -25.43
C TRP A 47 5.82 -6.92 -25.62
N ARG A 48 5.58 -7.42 -26.83
CA ARG A 48 5.67 -8.84 -27.14
C ARG A 48 7.07 -9.39 -26.85
N TRP A 49 8.13 -8.72 -27.35
CA TRP A 49 9.51 -9.16 -27.12
C TRP A 49 9.89 -9.18 -25.64
N LEU A 50 9.40 -8.19 -24.86
CA LEU A 50 9.64 -8.15 -23.42
C LEU A 50 8.82 -9.19 -22.64
N SER A 51 7.67 -9.60 -23.19
CA SER A 51 6.77 -10.57 -22.52
C SER A 51 7.17 -12.02 -22.75
N GLU A 52 7.93 -12.31 -23.80
CA GLU A 52 8.33 -13.67 -24.18
C GLU A 52 9.47 -14.24 -23.31
N ASP A 53 10.21 -13.39 -22.59
CA ASP A 53 11.35 -13.84 -21.78
C ASP A 53 10.90 -14.39 -20.42
N ALA A 54 11.51 -15.53 -20.02
CA ALA A 54 11.30 -16.14 -18.72
C ALA A 54 11.88 -15.29 -17.58
N ILE A 55 13.00 -14.59 -17.82
CA ILE A 55 13.64 -13.65 -16.89
C ILE A 55 13.43 -12.24 -17.43
N ARG A 56 12.84 -11.38 -16.61
CA ARG A 56 12.45 -10.02 -17.00
C ARG A 56 13.14 -8.97 -16.11
N PRO A 57 14.41 -8.64 -16.34
CA PRO A 57 15.17 -7.72 -15.49
C PRO A 57 14.57 -6.30 -15.42
N TRP A 58 13.82 -5.89 -16.46
CA TRP A 58 13.08 -4.63 -16.51
C TRP A 58 11.82 -4.62 -15.63
N ALA A 59 11.30 -5.81 -15.22
CA ALA A 59 10.19 -5.93 -14.30
C ALA A 59 10.74 -6.02 -12.88
N HIS A 60 10.63 -4.94 -12.11
CA HIS A 60 11.10 -4.90 -10.74
C HIS A 60 10.00 -4.42 -9.80
N ARG A 61 10.11 -4.84 -8.55
CA ARG A 61 9.29 -4.34 -7.43
C ARG A 61 10.21 -3.61 -6.46
N SER A 62 9.66 -2.63 -5.76
CA SER A 62 10.38 -1.99 -4.67
C SER A 62 10.69 -3.02 -3.58
N TRP A 63 11.87 -2.91 -3.00
CA TRP A 63 12.37 -3.77 -1.95
C TRP A 63 12.97 -2.91 -0.85
N ILE A 64 12.71 -3.25 0.41
CA ILE A 64 13.30 -2.60 1.57
C ILE A 64 14.00 -3.69 2.39
N PHE A 65 15.29 -3.50 2.61
CA PHE A 65 16.03 -4.33 3.55
C PHE A 65 15.68 -3.93 4.99
N PRO A 66 15.32 -4.88 5.86
CA PRO A 66 15.16 -4.61 7.27
C PRO A 66 16.45 -4.00 7.85
N ARG A 67 16.32 -2.87 8.55
CA ARG A 67 17.46 -2.18 9.19
C ARG A 67 17.60 -2.53 10.66
N ASP A 68 16.55 -3.09 11.26
CA ASP A 68 16.53 -3.51 12.66
C ASP A 68 17.26 -4.86 12.78
N PRO A 69 18.36 -4.96 13.55
CA PRO A 69 19.08 -6.21 13.73
C PRO A 69 18.23 -7.31 14.37
N ASP A 70 17.21 -6.92 15.15
CA ASP A 70 16.28 -7.84 15.81
C ASP A 70 15.01 -8.09 15.00
N PHE A 71 14.98 -7.71 13.72
CA PHE A 71 13.77 -7.80 12.88
C PHE A 71 13.18 -9.19 12.87
N GLU A 72 13.99 -10.23 12.67
CA GLU A 72 13.53 -11.61 12.59
C GLU A 72 12.86 -12.05 13.89
N ALA A 73 13.49 -11.77 15.03
CA ALA A 73 12.95 -12.12 16.34
C ALA A 73 11.63 -11.38 16.65
N LYS A 74 11.51 -10.11 16.23
CA LYS A 74 10.29 -9.31 16.40
C LYS A 74 9.19 -9.78 15.45
N ALA A 75 9.52 -10.04 14.19
CA ALA A 75 8.57 -10.53 13.19
C ALA A 75 8.03 -11.92 13.56
N SER A 76 8.90 -12.82 14.04
CA SER A 76 8.48 -14.15 14.49
C SER A 76 7.42 -14.10 15.59
N ARG A 77 7.55 -13.18 16.56
CA ARG A 77 6.52 -13.01 17.61
C ARG A 77 5.16 -12.60 17.06
N VAL A 78 5.14 -11.74 16.05
CA VAL A 78 3.90 -11.34 15.38
C VAL A 78 3.30 -12.52 14.61
N LEU A 79 4.13 -13.28 13.89
CA LEU A 79 3.70 -14.47 13.16
C LEU A 79 3.17 -15.55 14.11
N ASP A 80 3.80 -15.75 15.27
CA ASP A 80 3.33 -16.67 16.30
C ASP A 80 1.92 -16.28 16.79
N LEU A 81 1.69 -14.98 17.08
CA LEU A 81 0.36 -14.50 17.46
C LEU A 81 -0.67 -14.76 16.36
N TYR A 82 -0.31 -14.55 15.10
CA TYR A 82 -1.18 -14.83 13.95
C TYR A 82 -1.44 -16.32 13.75
N ALA A 83 -0.49 -17.18 14.16
CA ALA A 83 -0.65 -18.63 14.22
C ALA A 83 -1.33 -19.12 15.52
N ARG A 84 -1.89 -18.21 16.34
CA ARG A 84 -2.49 -18.50 17.65
C ARG A 84 -1.52 -19.14 18.65
N GLN A 85 -0.28 -18.62 18.69
CA GLN A 85 0.74 -19.07 19.63
C GLN A 85 1.35 -17.87 20.37
N TRP A 86 1.79 -18.09 21.60
CA TRP A 86 2.56 -17.12 22.38
C TRP A 86 3.54 -17.86 23.29
N GLN A 87 4.84 -17.56 23.11
CA GLN A 87 5.92 -18.19 23.88
C GLN A 87 5.91 -19.73 23.83
N GLY A 88 5.58 -20.30 22.66
CA GLY A 88 5.52 -21.75 22.43
C GLY A 88 4.21 -22.43 22.88
N GLU A 89 3.27 -21.69 23.47
CA GLU A 89 1.98 -22.21 23.91
C GLU A 89 0.85 -21.73 22.99
N ALA A 90 -0.18 -22.57 22.79
CA ALA A 90 -1.36 -22.18 22.06
C ALA A 90 -2.18 -21.13 22.82
N LEU A 91 -2.69 -20.15 22.11
CA LEU A 91 -3.63 -19.16 22.65
C LEU A 91 -4.96 -19.82 22.99
N ARG A 92 -5.55 -19.44 24.11
CA ARG A 92 -6.89 -19.90 24.54
C ARG A 92 -7.99 -19.23 23.73
N GLU A 93 -9.21 -19.71 23.87
CA GLU A 93 -10.39 -19.12 23.19
C GLU A 93 -10.68 -17.70 23.66
N ASP A 94 -10.33 -17.37 24.91
CA ASP A 94 -10.48 -16.05 25.55
C ASP A 94 -9.25 -15.15 25.40
N ASP A 95 -8.26 -15.54 24.56
CA ASP A 95 -7.14 -14.71 24.14
C ASP A 95 -7.42 -14.17 22.72
N PHE A 96 -7.26 -12.88 22.51
CA PHE A 96 -7.51 -12.19 21.25
C PHE A 96 -6.24 -11.54 20.70
N VAL A 97 -6.17 -11.42 19.39
CA VAL A 97 -5.09 -10.71 18.70
C VAL A 97 -5.71 -9.64 17.81
N VAL A 98 -5.40 -8.40 18.11
CA VAL A 98 -5.89 -7.22 17.40
C VAL A 98 -4.71 -6.52 16.73
N SER A 99 -4.77 -6.34 15.42
CA SER A 99 -3.82 -5.51 14.68
C SER A 99 -4.43 -4.14 14.44
N ALA A 100 -3.73 -3.07 14.76
CA ALA A 100 -4.25 -1.71 14.61
C ALA A 100 -3.26 -0.81 13.86
N ASP A 101 -3.85 0.12 13.09
CA ASP A 101 -3.11 1.10 12.29
C ASP A 101 -4.01 2.33 12.02
N GLU A 102 -3.39 3.41 11.54
CA GLU A 102 -4.12 4.60 11.13
C GLU A 102 -3.97 4.93 9.64
N LYS A 103 -5.08 5.25 9.01
CA LYS A 103 -5.11 5.85 7.68
C LYS A 103 -5.24 7.36 7.83
N THR A 104 -4.15 8.07 7.57
CA THR A 104 -4.10 9.53 7.63
C THR A 104 -4.62 10.20 6.37
N SER A 105 -4.95 11.50 6.48
CA SER A 105 -5.23 12.38 5.33
C SER A 105 -6.35 11.90 4.40
N ILE A 106 -7.42 11.34 4.97
CA ILE A 106 -8.65 11.05 4.22
C ILE A 106 -9.33 12.38 3.95
N GLN A 107 -9.23 12.84 2.69
CA GLN A 107 -9.76 14.15 2.31
C GLN A 107 -11.25 14.06 1.94
N ALA A 108 -12.06 14.91 2.56
CA ALA A 108 -13.40 15.20 2.09
C ALA A 108 -13.30 16.09 0.85
N ARG A 109 -13.81 15.63 -0.29
CA ARG A 109 -13.81 16.35 -1.55
C ARG A 109 -15.24 16.45 -2.08
N GLY A 110 -15.75 17.66 -2.23
CA GLY A 110 -16.99 17.94 -2.92
C GLY A 110 -16.70 18.36 -4.36
N ARG A 111 -17.40 17.83 -5.35
CA ARG A 111 -17.28 18.35 -6.73
C ARG A 111 -18.05 19.66 -6.83
N CYS A 112 -17.44 20.65 -7.49
CA CYS A 112 -18.06 21.97 -7.65
C CYS A 112 -19.28 21.93 -8.60
N HIS A 113 -19.25 21.05 -9.61
CA HIS A 113 -20.32 20.90 -10.58
C HIS A 113 -20.77 19.44 -10.74
N ALA A 114 -22.00 19.27 -11.20
CA ALA A 114 -22.58 17.97 -11.43
C ALA A 114 -21.88 17.21 -12.57
N THR A 115 -21.79 15.89 -12.43
CA THR A 115 -21.35 15.01 -13.51
C THR A 115 -22.30 15.09 -14.71
N LEU A 116 -21.77 15.32 -15.89
CA LEU A 116 -22.54 15.29 -17.14
C LEU A 116 -22.70 13.84 -17.59
N THR A 117 -23.95 13.41 -17.76
CA THR A 117 -24.29 12.06 -18.20
C THR A 117 -23.78 11.79 -19.62
N PRO A 118 -23.45 10.53 -19.95
CA PRO A 118 -23.08 10.14 -21.30
C PRO A 118 -24.26 10.28 -22.26
N ALA A 119 -23.95 10.53 -23.54
CA ALA A 119 -24.92 10.59 -24.62
C ALA A 119 -24.30 9.97 -25.89
N PRO A 120 -25.08 9.66 -26.94
CA PRO A 120 -24.53 9.16 -28.18
C PRO A 120 -23.39 10.03 -28.70
N GLY A 121 -22.20 9.45 -28.91
CA GLY A 121 -21.00 10.18 -29.36
C GLY A 121 -20.33 11.07 -28.30
N ARG A 122 -20.77 11.00 -27.05
CA ARG A 122 -20.20 11.79 -25.95
C ARG A 122 -20.04 10.94 -24.68
N ASP A 123 -18.83 10.79 -24.22
CA ASP A 123 -18.51 10.12 -22.96
C ASP A 123 -19.05 10.90 -21.74
N MET A 124 -19.24 10.22 -20.64
CA MET A 124 -19.51 10.84 -19.34
C MET A 124 -18.37 11.79 -18.98
N ARG A 125 -18.71 13.00 -18.55
CA ARG A 125 -17.73 14.01 -18.11
C ARG A 125 -17.87 14.23 -16.62
N VAL A 126 -16.81 13.91 -15.89
CA VAL A 126 -16.69 14.15 -14.46
C VAL A 126 -15.73 15.31 -14.27
N GLU A 127 -16.18 16.34 -13.57
CA GLU A 127 -15.31 17.46 -13.25
C GLU A 127 -14.12 16.99 -12.39
N HIS A 128 -12.92 17.46 -12.69
CA HIS A 128 -11.74 17.15 -11.90
C HIS A 128 -11.49 18.17 -10.77
N GLU A 129 -12.08 19.38 -10.86
CA GLU A 129 -12.01 20.36 -9.79
C GLU A 129 -12.90 19.94 -8.62
N TYR A 130 -12.45 20.27 -7.42
CA TYR A 130 -13.15 19.92 -6.19
C TYR A 130 -12.83 20.93 -5.08
N GLU A 131 -13.81 21.16 -4.23
CA GLU A 131 -13.62 21.85 -2.96
C GLU A 131 -13.11 20.88 -1.90
N ARG A 132 -12.24 21.38 -1.02
CA ARG A 132 -11.70 20.61 0.09
C ARG A 132 -12.50 20.91 1.36
N GLY A 133 -13.18 19.90 1.87
CA GLY A 133 -13.93 19.94 3.14
C GLY A 133 -13.12 19.52 4.36
N GLY A 134 -11.79 19.60 4.29
CA GLY A 134 -10.90 19.15 5.36
C GLY A 134 -10.37 17.73 5.15
N ALA A 135 -9.69 17.20 6.16
CA ALA A 135 -9.15 15.86 6.17
C ALA A 135 -9.39 15.21 7.54
N LEU A 136 -9.64 13.91 7.54
CA LEU A 136 -9.79 13.09 8.74
C LEU A 136 -8.72 12.00 8.76
N ALA A 137 -8.44 11.48 9.95
CA ALA A 137 -7.71 10.25 10.17
C ALA A 137 -8.71 9.14 10.51
N TYR A 138 -8.52 7.96 9.97
CA TYR A 138 -9.30 6.77 10.31
C TYR A 138 -8.41 5.83 11.12
N MET A 139 -8.79 5.64 12.38
CA MET A 139 -8.15 4.68 13.28
C MET A 139 -8.86 3.35 13.12
N ALA A 140 -8.13 2.28 12.86
CA ALA A 140 -8.70 0.94 12.66
C ALA A 140 -8.02 -0.09 13.56
N ALA A 141 -8.83 -1.03 14.06
CA ALA A 141 -8.37 -2.20 14.79
C ALA A 141 -9.06 -3.44 14.22
N TRP A 142 -8.29 -4.44 13.86
CA TRP A 142 -8.76 -5.66 13.23
C TRP A 142 -8.46 -6.88 14.11
N ASP A 143 -9.50 -7.59 14.53
CA ASP A 143 -9.34 -8.91 15.13
C ASP A 143 -8.92 -9.91 14.04
N VAL A 144 -7.69 -10.35 14.13
CA VAL A 144 -7.03 -11.17 13.10
C VAL A 144 -7.73 -12.50 12.87
N HIS A 145 -8.26 -13.12 13.94
CA HIS A 145 -8.84 -14.46 13.86
C HIS A 145 -10.36 -14.49 13.62
N ARG A 146 -11.05 -13.42 14.01
CA ARG A 146 -12.51 -13.30 13.85
C ARG A 146 -12.90 -12.43 12.66
N ALA A 147 -11.93 -11.83 11.97
CA ALA A 147 -12.15 -10.93 10.84
C ALA A 147 -13.10 -9.76 11.18
N LYS A 148 -13.09 -9.27 12.43
CA LYS A 148 -13.91 -8.16 12.89
C LYS A 148 -13.09 -6.89 12.89
N VAL A 149 -13.63 -5.83 12.31
CA VAL A 149 -12.98 -4.51 12.24
C VAL A 149 -13.72 -3.54 13.16
N PHE A 150 -12.96 -2.82 13.97
CA PHE A 150 -13.38 -1.63 14.67
C PHE A 150 -12.77 -0.42 14.00
N GLY A 151 -13.49 0.67 13.94
CA GLY A 151 -12.95 1.88 13.35
C GLY A 151 -13.62 3.12 13.89
N ARG A 152 -12.88 4.24 13.82
CA ARG A 152 -13.37 5.57 14.14
C ARG A 152 -12.66 6.64 13.35
N CYS A 153 -13.38 7.68 12.99
CA CYS A 153 -12.82 8.86 12.37
C CYS A 153 -12.44 9.86 13.45
N GLU A 154 -11.26 10.46 13.29
CA GLU A 154 -10.70 11.46 14.19
C GLU A 154 -10.17 12.63 13.36
N GLU A 155 -10.13 13.83 13.93
CA GLU A 155 -9.58 15.00 13.25
C GLU A 155 -8.07 14.92 13.10
N THR A 156 -7.39 14.24 14.02
CA THR A 156 -5.94 14.08 14.05
C THR A 156 -5.55 12.64 14.42
N THR A 157 -4.29 12.30 14.19
CA THR A 157 -3.65 11.11 14.76
C THR A 157 -3.01 11.43 16.11
N GLY A 158 -2.56 10.42 16.82
CA GLY A 158 -1.81 10.55 18.06
C GLY A 158 -2.33 9.66 19.18
N ILE A 159 -1.71 9.77 20.35
CA ILE A 159 -1.97 8.92 21.52
C ILE A 159 -3.43 9.00 21.97
N GLY A 160 -4.02 10.20 22.00
CA GLY A 160 -5.41 10.38 22.43
C GLY A 160 -6.41 9.67 21.50
N PRO A 161 -6.42 9.93 20.16
CA PRO A 161 -7.23 9.20 19.19
C PRO A 161 -7.03 7.69 19.25
N PHE A 162 -5.80 7.22 19.34
CA PHE A 162 -5.50 5.80 19.49
C PHE A 162 -6.05 5.23 20.79
N GLY A 163 -5.88 5.94 21.91
CA GLY A 163 -6.45 5.56 23.20
C GLY A 163 -7.97 5.36 23.15
N ARG A 164 -8.69 6.26 22.46
CA ARG A 164 -10.15 6.11 22.24
C ARG A 164 -10.52 4.92 21.39
N LEU A 165 -9.69 4.51 20.40
CA LEU A 165 -9.88 3.27 19.66
C LEU A 165 -9.70 2.06 20.59
N VAL A 166 -8.64 2.05 21.39
CA VAL A 166 -8.38 0.98 22.37
C VAL A 166 -9.55 0.87 23.36
N GLU A 167 -10.02 1.98 23.91
CA GLU A 167 -11.18 2.00 24.81
C GLU A 167 -12.43 1.43 24.13
N GLN A 168 -12.71 1.84 22.89
CA GLN A 168 -13.84 1.32 22.11
C GLN A 168 -13.78 -0.21 21.96
N VAL A 169 -12.63 -0.78 21.69
CA VAL A 169 -12.46 -2.23 21.57
C VAL A 169 -12.58 -2.89 22.93
N MET A 170 -11.83 -2.40 23.93
CA MET A 170 -11.73 -3.03 25.25
C MET A 170 -12.99 -2.92 26.10
N THR A 171 -13.94 -2.05 25.74
CA THR A 171 -15.27 -1.97 26.36
C THR A 171 -16.34 -2.78 25.63
N THR A 172 -15.99 -3.40 24.51
CA THR A 172 -16.91 -4.23 23.70
C THR A 172 -16.68 -5.72 23.98
N GLU A 173 -17.75 -6.49 24.19
CA GLU A 173 -17.63 -7.94 24.29
C GLU A 173 -17.27 -8.59 22.93
N PRO A 174 -16.44 -9.61 22.94
CA PRO A 174 -15.89 -10.38 24.09
C PRO A 174 -14.54 -9.85 24.62
N TYR A 175 -14.05 -8.72 24.11
CA TYR A 175 -12.73 -8.18 24.50
C TYR A 175 -12.74 -7.60 25.91
N ALA A 176 -13.92 -7.10 26.37
CA ALA A 176 -14.10 -6.57 27.71
C ALA A 176 -13.92 -7.63 28.81
N SER A 177 -14.34 -8.85 28.53
CA SER A 177 -14.21 -10.00 29.45
C SER A 177 -13.02 -10.90 29.11
N ALA A 178 -12.17 -10.52 28.13
CA ALA A 178 -11.06 -11.32 27.67
C ALA A 178 -9.98 -11.53 28.75
N ARG A 179 -9.39 -12.72 28.79
CA ARG A 179 -8.22 -12.96 29.62
C ARG A 179 -7.01 -12.13 29.20
N ARG A 180 -6.79 -12.04 27.88
CA ARG A 180 -5.73 -11.21 27.26
C ARG A 180 -6.18 -10.71 25.89
N VAL A 181 -5.78 -9.48 25.57
CA VAL A 181 -5.87 -8.94 24.22
C VAL A 181 -4.47 -8.44 23.82
N PHE A 182 -3.90 -9.10 22.82
CA PHE A 182 -2.62 -8.69 22.23
C PHE A 182 -2.88 -7.64 21.18
N TRP A 183 -2.19 -6.51 21.28
CA TRP A 183 -2.23 -5.44 20.29
C TRP A 183 -0.96 -5.47 19.46
N VAL A 184 -1.09 -5.67 18.16
CA VAL A 184 -0.02 -5.55 17.18
C VAL A 184 -0.14 -4.19 16.53
N VAL A 185 0.84 -3.34 16.78
CA VAL A 185 0.90 -1.97 16.27
C VAL A 185 2.29 -1.70 15.70
N ASP A 186 2.41 -0.73 14.80
CA ASP A 186 3.70 -0.28 14.35
C ASP A 186 4.41 0.54 15.43
N ASN A 187 5.63 0.98 15.14
CA ASN A 187 6.44 1.77 16.06
C ASN A 187 6.19 3.28 15.90
N GLY A 188 5.02 3.68 15.39
CA GLY A 188 4.62 5.06 15.19
C GLY A 188 4.52 5.86 16.49
N SER A 189 4.60 7.19 16.37
CA SER A 189 4.48 8.10 17.52
C SER A 189 3.11 8.06 18.19
N SER A 190 2.08 7.65 17.46
CA SER A 190 0.71 7.49 17.95
C SER A 190 0.55 6.35 18.96
N HIS A 191 1.50 5.40 18.99
CA HIS A 191 1.46 4.20 19.82
C HIS A 191 2.46 4.25 20.99
N ARG A 192 3.25 5.32 21.09
CA ARG A 192 4.22 5.50 22.17
C ARG A 192 3.70 6.50 23.20
N GLY A 193 3.20 6.00 24.33
CA GLY A 193 2.97 6.81 25.53
C GLY A 193 4.28 7.07 26.29
N GLN A 194 4.35 8.23 26.98
CA GLN A 194 5.34 8.44 28.04
C GLN A 194 4.88 7.74 29.30
#